data_43e11af5b8b355827328721ee7777f15
#
_entry.id   43e11af5b8b355827328721ee7777f15
#
_cell.length_a   1.000
_cell.length_b   1.000
_cell.length_c   1.000
_cell.angle_alpha   90.00
_cell.angle_beta   90.00
_cell.angle_gamma   90.00
#
_symmetry.space_group_name_H-M   'P 1'
#
loop_
_entity.id
_entity.type
_entity.pdbx_description
1 polymer ?
#
loop_
_entity_poly.entity_id
_entity_poly.type
_entity_poly.pdbx_seq_one_letter_code
_entity_poly.pdbx_strand_id
1 'polypeptide(L)'
;GSIQAVYGILKTNVMALTNNDILKKLRVALKFRDDDIIEVLKLVDYNISKSELGAFFRKPDHPKYMQLQDQILRNFLNGLIIYNRGIREKKTEE
;
A
#
# COMPACT_ATOMS: atom_id res chain seq x y z
N GLY A 1 8.65 -15.01 5.03
CA GLY A 1 7.43 -14.35 5.40
C GLY A 1 6.93 -13.42 4.32
N SER A 2 5.86 -12.70 4.61
CA SER A 2 5.23 -11.82 3.64
C SER A 2 6.16 -10.69 3.16
N ILE A 3 7.06 -10.24 4.03
CA ILE A 3 8.00 -9.18 3.66
C ILE A 3 8.93 -9.65 2.54
N GLN A 4 9.41 -10.87 2.63
CA GLN A 4 10.28 -11.40 1.58
C GLN A 4 9.53 -11.62 0.28
N ALA A 5 8.27 -12.03 0.36
CA ALA A 5 7.45 -12.19 -0.83
C ALA A 5 7.25 -10.85 -1.52
N VAL A 6 6.98 -9.79 -0.76
CA VAL A 6 6.82 -8.44 -1.31
C VAL A 6 8.12 -7.98 -1.95
N TYR A 7 9.23 -8.17 -1.28
CA TYR A 7 10.54 -7.77 -1.81
C TYR A 7 10.85 -8.49 -3.12
N GLY A 8 10.56 -9.79 -3.17
CA GLY A 8 10.78 -10.57 -4.38
C GLY A 8 9.96 -10.09 -5.55
N ILE A 9 8.69 -9.76 -5.29
CA ILE A 9 7.80 -9.24 -6.33
C ILE A 9 8.36 -7.93 -6.89
N LEU A 10 8.74 -7.00 -6.02
CA LEU A 10 9.26 -5.71 -6.44
C LEU A 10 10.56 -5.84 -7.18
N LYS A 11 11.45 -6.71 -6.70
CA LYS A 11 12.76 -6.90 -7.31
C LYS A 11 12.66 -7.46 -8.72
N THR A 12 11.69 -8.33 -8.96
CA THR A 12 11.56 -9.02 -10.22
C THR A 12 11.19 -8.09 -11.38
N ASN A 13 10.30 -7.13 -11.11
CA ASN A 13 9.71 -6.32 -12.18
C ASN A 13 9.76 -4.82 -11.91
N VAL A 14 10.66 -4.38 -11.05
CA VAL A 14 10.66 -2.98 -10.60
C VAL A 14 10.83 -2.00 -11.76
N MET A 15 11.59 -2.36 -12.79
CA MET A 15 11.84 -1.45 -13.92
C MET A 15 10.60 -1.20 -14.78
N ALA A 16 9.66 -2.12 -14.76
CA ALA A 16 8.46 -2.02 -15.59
C ALA A 16 7.23 -1.58 -14.81
N LEU A 17 7.34 -1.40 -13.49
CA LEU A 17 6.19 -1.13 -12.65
C LEU A 17 6.00 0.37 -12.42
N THR A 18 4.73 0.80 -12.51
CA THR A 18 4.35 2.12 -12.02
C THR A 18 4.06 2.02 -10.52
N ASN A 19 3.94 3.17 -9.86
CA ASN A 19 3.57 3.18 -8.45
C ASN A 19 2.21 2.50 -8.23
N ASN A 20 1.30 2.67 -9.18
CA ASN A 20 -0.01 2.01 -9.11
C ASN A 20 0.14 0.49 -9.14
N ASP A 21 1.02 -0.02 -10.00
CA ASP A 21 1.28 -1.45 -10.08
C ASP A 21 1.93 -1.96 -8.80
N ILE A 22 2.83 -1.19 -8.24
CA ILE A 22 3.48 -1.56 -6.98
C ILE A 22 2.45 -1.68 -5.87
N LEU A 23 1.55 -0.71 -5.76
CA LEU A 23 0.51 -0.76 -4.73
C LEU A 23 -0.40 -1.96 -4.93
N LYS A 24 -0.77 -2.27 -6.18
CA LYS A 24 -1.58 -3.46 -6.47
C LYS A 24 -0.90 -4.73 -6.01
N LYS A 25 0.38 -4.85 -6.29
CA LYS A 25 1.14 -6.04 -5.90
C LYS A 25 1.27 -6.14 -4.39
N LEU A 26 1.47 -5.03 -3.71
CA LEU A 26 1.52 -5.01 -2.26
C LEU A 26 0.18 -5.43 -1.67
N ARG A 27 -0.90 -4.94 -2.24
CA ARG A 27 -2.25 -5.29 -1.79
C ARG A 27 -2.47 -6.80 -1.87
N VAL A 28 -2.09 -7.41 -2.99
CA VAL A 28 -2.23 -8.85 -3.19
C VAL A 28 -1.31 -9.63 -2.24
N ALA A 29 -0.05 -9.22 -2.16
CA ALA A 29 0.94 -9.92 -1.34
C ALA A 29 0.58 -9.89 0.14
N LEU A 30 0.06 -8.78 0.61
CA LEU A 30 -0.32 -8.60 2.01
C LEU A 30 -1.76 -9.04 2.28
N LYS A 31 -2.51 -9.38 1.24
CA LYS A 31 -3.93 -9.76 1.34
C LYS A 31 -4.74 -8.66 2.00
N PHE A 32 -4.44 -7.42 1.64
CA PHE A 32 -5.13 -6.26 2.18
C PHE A 32 -6.40 -5.96 1.39
N ARG A 33 -7.41 -5.48 2.11
CA ARG A 33 -8.59 -4.89 1.52
C ARG A 33 -8.40 -3.38 1.45
N ASP A 34 -9.32 -2.71 0.76
CA ASP A 34 -9.28 -1.25 0.68
C ASP A 34 -9.25 -0.61 2.05
N ASP A 35 -10.04 -1.13 2.99
CA ASP A 35 -10.09 -0.61 4.34
C ASP A 35 -8.74 -0.71 5.05
N ASP A 36 -8.02 -1.80 4.81
CA ASP A 36 -6.72 -2.00 5.43
C ASP A 36 -5.72 -0.97 4.94
N ILE A 37 -5.75 -0.67 3.64
CA ILE A 37 -4.86 0.33 3.06
C ILE A 37 -5.16 1.71 3.63
N ILE A 38 -6.44 2.04 3.75
CA ILE A 38 -6.86 3.31 4.32
C ILE A 38 -6.38 3.43 5.77
N GLU A 39 -6.52 2.35 6.54
CA GLU A 39 -6.04 2.31 7.92
C GLU A 39 -4.54 2.55 8.02
N VAL A 40 -3.77 1.89 7.15
CA VAL A 40 -2.32 2.06 7.13
C VAL A 40 -1.95 3.51 6.86
N LEU A 41 -2.63 4.14 5.89
CA LEU A 41 -2.36 5.55 5.56
C LEU A 41 -2.75 6.48 6.71
N LYS A 42 -3.79 6.15 7.46
CA LYS A 42 -4.18 6.95 8.62
C LYS A 42 -3.09 6.99 9.67
N LEU A 43 -2.29 5.95 9.77
CA LEU A 43 -1.20 5.90 10.75
C LEU A 43 -0.13 6.96 10.48
N VAL A 44 -0.07 7.48 9.27
CA VAL A 44 0.84 8.57 8.92
C VAL A 44 0.05 9.85 8.63
N ASP A 45 -1.14 9.96 9.20
CA ASP A 45 -2.02 11.14 9.10
C ASP A 45 -2.40 11.47 7.65
N TYR A 46 -2.46 10.47 6.80
CA TYR A 46 -2.90 10.65 5.43
C TYR A 46 -4.29 10.04 5.26
N ASN A 47 -5.27 10.91 5.04
CA ASN A 47 -6.66 10.46 4.85
C ASN A 47 -7.00 10.36 3.39
N ILE A 48 -7.51 9.21 2.98
CA ILE A 48 -7.90 8.96 1.61
C ILE A 48 -9.27 8.28 1.62
N SER A 49 -10.11 8.63 0.66
CA SER A 49 -11.42 8.00 0.52
C SER A 49 -11.31 6.69 -0.27
N LYS A 50 -12.31 5.84 -0.13
CA LYS A 50 -12.37 4.62 -0.93
C LYS A 50 -12.44 4.93 -2.42
N SER A 51 -13.07 6.03 -2.77
CA SER A 51 -13.20 6.46 -4.16
C SER A 51 -11.82 6.80 -4.74
N GLU A 52 -11.02 7.56 -3.98
CA GLU A 52 -9.67 7.90 -4.42
C GLU A 52 -8.80 6.65 -4.51
N LEU A 53 -8.90 5.78 -3.51
CA LEU A 53 -8.12 4.55 -3.52
C LEU A 53 -8.50 3.68 -4.71
N GLY A 54 -9.80 3.58 -4.98
CA GLY A 54 -10.28 2.83 -6.13
C GLY A 54 -9.73 3.35 -7.45
N ALA A 55 -9.56 4.67 -7.55
CA ALA A 55 -9.02 5.29 -8.75
C ALA A 55 -7.59 4.83 -9.04
N PHE A 56 -6.80 4.56 -8.01
CA PHE A 56 -5.44 4.06 -8.17
C PHE A 56 -5.41 2.63 -8.72
N PHE A 57 -6.48 1.87 -8.51
CA PHE A 57 -6.55 0.48 -8.95
C PHE A 57 -7.23 0.28 -10.30
N ARG A 58 -7.70 1.35 -10.92
CA ARG A 58 -8.31 1.26 -12.23
C ARG A 58 -7.24 1.12 -13.30
N LYS A 59 -7.65 0.70 -14.50
CA LYS A 59 -6.73 0.61 -15.62
C LYS A 59 -6.34 2.01 -16.08
N PRO A 60 -5.12 2.18 -16.61
CA PRO A 60 -4.64 3.50 -17.02
C PRO A 60 -5.53 4.20 -18.05
N ASP A 61 -6.28 3.45 -18.86
CA ASP A 61 -7.16 4.03 -19.87
C ASP A 61 -8.54 4.40 -19.31
N HIS A 62 -8.81 4.13 -18.04
CA HIS A 62 -10.10 4.44 -17.42
C HIS A 62 -10.17 5.95 -17.15
N PRO A 63 -11.34 6.59 -17.44
CA PRO A 63 -11.49 8.03 -17.25
C PRO A 63 -11.23 8.50 -15.82
N LYS A 64 -11.46 7.63 -14.84
CA LYS A 64 -11.28 7.99 -13.43
C LYS A 64 -9.96 7.49 -12.85
N TYR A 65 -9.09 6.95 -13.70
CA TYR A 65 -7.78 6.52 -13.25
C TYR A 65 -6.99 7.70 -12.69
N MET A 66 -6.32 7.47 -11.57
CA MET A 66 -5.42 8.44 -10.97
C MET A 66 -4.06 7.81 -10.78
N GLN A 67 -3.03 8.52 -11.20
CA GLN A 67 -1.66 8.06 -11.02
C GLN A 67 -1.26 8.21 -9.55
N LEU A 68 -0.74 7.13 -8.98
CA LEU A 68 -0.27 7.16 -7.60
C LEU A 68 1.05 7.91 -7.53
N GLN A 69 1.08 8.95 -6.71
CA GLN A 69 2.28 9.77 -6.55
C GLN A 69 3.27 9.09 -5.62
N ASP A 70 4.56 9.40 -5.83
CA ASP A 70 5.62 8.84 -5.00
C ASP A 70 5.38 9.10 -3.52
N GLN A 71 4.92 10.31 -3.19
CA GLN A 71 4.69 10.67 -1.79
C GLN A 71 3.65 9.78 -1.13
N ILE A 72 2.59 9.45 -1.85
CA ILE A 72 1.52 8.60 -1.30
C ILE A 72 2.04 7.19 -1.10
N LEU A 73 2.80 6.68 -2.07
CA LEU A 73 3.38 5.34 -1.93
C LEU A 73 4.35 5.29 -0.75
N ARG A 74 5.17 6.33 -0.57
CA ARG A 74 6.07 6.40 0.57
C ARG A 74 5.30 6.43 1.89
N ASN A 75 4.22 7.20 1.93
CA ASN A 75 3.37 7.26 3.11
C ASN A 75 2.81 5.88 3.43
N PHE A 76 2.38 5.15 2.41
CA PHE A 76 1.86 3.81 2.62
C PHE A 76 2.94 2.88 3.18
N LEU A 77 4.15 2.93 2.62
CA LEU A 77 5.24 2.08 3.09
C LEU A 77 5.62 2.42 4.53
N ASN A 78 5.68 3.70 4.85
CA ASN A 78 5.95 4.12 6.22
C ASN A 78 4.84 3.70 7.16
N GLY A 79 3.60 3.79 6.70
CA GLY A 79 2.46 3.33 7.49
C GLY A 79 2.50 1.84 7.76
N LEU A 80 2.98 1.06 6.78
CA LEU A 80 3.13 -0.39 6.96
C LEU A 80 4.11 -0.71 8.09
N ILE A 81 5.18 0.03 8.18
CA ILE A 81 6.15 -0.17 9.25
C ILE A 81 5.49 0.06 10.59
N ILE A 82 4.75 1.14 10.71
CA ILE A 82 4.05 1.47 11.95
C ILE A 82 2.97 0.43 12.24
N TYR A 83 2.23 0.03 11.22
CA TYR A 83 1.16 -0.95 11.35
C TYR A 83 1.68 -2.25 11.95
N ASN A 84 2.78 -2.76 11.42
CA ASN A 84 3.36 -4.00 11.91
C ASN A 84 3.93 -3.85 13.32
N ARG A 85 4.60 -2.74 13.58
CA ARG A 85 5.16 -2.47 14.90
C ARG A 85 4.07 -2.30 15.94
N GLY A 86 3.03 -1.56 15.59
CA GLY A 86 1.94 -1.30 16.51
C GLY A 86 1.29 -2.57 17.01
N ILE A 87 1.08 -3.52 16.12
CA ILE A 87 0.52 -4.81 16.48
C ILE A 87 1.43 -5.54 17.45
N ARG A 88 2.74 -5.54 17.17
CA ARG A 88 3.71 -6.20 18.02
C ARG A 88 3.83 -5.52 19.37
N GLU A 89 3.88 -4.20 19.37
CA GLU A 89 4.03 -3.43 20.59
C GLU A 89 2.86 -3.65 21.52
N LYS A 90 1.66 -3.73 20.99
CA LYS A 90 0.51 -4.02 21.81
C LYS A 90 0.63 -5.35 22.52
N LYS A 91 1.13 -6.37 21.83
CA LYS A 91 1.34 -7.68 22.45
C LYS A 91 2.44 -7.64 23.47
N THR A 92 3.48 -6.87 23.21
CA THR A 92 4.63 -6.80 24.11
C THR A 92 4.30 -6.10 25.41
N GLU A 93 3.51 -5.05 25.33
CA GLU A 93 3.17 -4.27 26.50
C GLU A 93 2.22 -5.01 27.43
N GLU A 94 1.52 -5.99 26.97
CA GLU A 94 0.62 -6.77 27.77
C GLU A 94 1.28 -7.96 28.43
#